data_4b7dde826d8d7b37e6ef7dccd16bf406
#
_entry.id   4b7dde826d8d7b37e6ef7dccd16bf406
#
_cell.length_a   1.000
_cell.length_b   1.000
_cell.length_c   1.000
_cell.angle_alpha   90.00
_cell.angle_beta   90.00
_cell.angle_gamma   90.00
#
_symmetry.space_group_name_H-M   'P 1'
#
loop_
_entity.id
_entity.type
_entity.pdbx_description
1 polymer ?
#
loop_
_entity_poly.entity_id
_entity_poly.type
_entity_poly.pdbx_seq_one_letter_code
_entity_poly.pdbx_strand_id
1 'polypeptide(L)'
;MFLDKGCQMETVRAYGALMSIEELYSAIATYPEEVEENHDEEIANHGFWIAVSTTEECAEMIKQKISETMFLSTMDFEEYAPEAEQEGQSQEPNGAAEAQGTPAKSKEAPAQDKPSTVKKAAKEEKALKQSFISVNVNKIDKLMNLVGEIVTTESMVTKNTDIADLHLENFEKQARQLRKLTDELQDIVMSIRMVPIATTFHKMQRIVRDISKKTKKQAELVIIGEDTEVDKNIIDNLSDPLMHLIRNAMDHGIETPQERLAAGKSEKGTVTLEACNQSGDVIVRVMDDGAGMDRNKIIQKAIANGLTTKTENEISDKEAYGFTLLPGFSTNDEVTEYSGRGVGMDVVHKNLDNVGGSISVDSEPGKGTTITMHIPLTLAIMDGMKITVGKSIYIVPTLVIREFLEPRLYEIIVEPNGNEMIMIRGVCYPIIRLHRVFDVANGVEDFNSGIMVLVESDSGAACLFADTLLGEQQAVVKPMPPYVVKSFGKIKGINGCSIMGNGGIALILDINNLLE
;
A
#
# COMPACT_ATOMS: atom_id res chain seq x y z
N MET A 1 -32.21 -5.38 19.28
CA MET A 1 -32.03 -6.80 18.93
C MET A 1 -31.36 -7.52 20.08
N PHE A 2 -31.97 -8.59 20.62
CA PHE A 2 -31.39 -9.45 21.66
C PHE A 2 -31.23 -10.85 21.12
N LEU A 3 -30.10 -11.49 21.43
CA LEU A 3 -29.83 -12.88 21.07
C LEU A 3 -30.18 -13.83 22.21
N ASP A 4 -30.38 -15.11 21.93
CA ASP A 4 -30.71 -16.14 22.93
C ASP A 4 -29.56 -16.28 23.95
N LYS A 5 -29.91 -16.37 25.24
CA LYS A 5 -28.92 -16.47 26.31
C LYS A 5 -28.05 -17.73 26.14
N GLY A 6 -26.73 -17.51 26.04
CA GLY A 6 -25.73 -18.58 25.90
C GLY A 6 -25.51 -19.05 24.48
N CYS A 7 -25.88 -18.28 23.47
CA CYS A 7 -25.69 -18.67 22.06
C CYS A 7 -24.23 -18.69 21.62
N GLN A 8 -23.29 -18.19 22.38
CA GLN A 8 -21.87 -18.03 22.07
C GLN A 8 -21.59 -17.25 20.78
N MET A 9 -20.54 -16.44 20.76
CA MET A 9 -20.16 -15.60 19.61
C MET A 9 -21.23 -14.57 19.24
N GLU A 10 -21.80 -13.87 20.23
CA GLU A 10 -22.84 -12.85 20.10
C GLU A 10 -22.41 -11.74 19.13
N THR A 11 -21.16 -11.29 19.23
CA THR A 11 -20.55 -10.29 18.33
C THR A 11 -20.57 -10.74 16.87
N VAL A 12 -20.19 -11.99 16.58
CA VAL A 12 -20.17 -12.53 15.21
C VAL A 12 -21.57 -12.61 14.63
N ARG A 13 -22.58 -12.90 15.45
CA ARG A 13 -24.00 -12.97 15.03
C ARG A 13 -24.58 -11.58 14.78
N ALA A 14 -24.26 -10.63 15.65
CA ALA A 14 -24.61 -9.23 15.46
C ALA A 14 -24.00 -8.68 14.17
N TYR A 15 -22.73 -8.99 13.89
CA TYR A 15 -22.06 -8.65 12.64
C TYR A 15 -22.71 -9.33 11.43
N GLY A 16 -23.11 -10.60 11.55
CA GLY A 16 -23.85 -11.30 10.49
C GLY A 16 -25.20 -10.66 10.17
N ALA A 17 -25.94 -10.20 11.19
CA ALA A 17 -27.18 -9.46 11.00
C ALA A 17 -26.91 -8.11 10.28
N LEU A 18 -25.86 -7.39 10.68
CA LEU A 18 -25.43 -6.15 10.07
C LEU A 18 -25.08 -6.32 8.58
N MET A 19 -24.28 -7.33 8.25
CA MET A 19 -23.92 -7.66 6.88
C MET A 19 -25.13 -8.02 6.01
N SER A 20 -26.15 -8.66 6.59
CA SER A 20 -27.35 -9.05 5.85
C SER A 20 -28.17 -7.86 5.32
N ILE A 21 -28.01 -6.67 5.93
CA ILE A 21 -28.75 -5.45 5.59
C ILE A 21 -27.88 -4.39 4.91
N GLU A 22 -26.61 -4.65 4.63
CA GLU A 22 -25.59 -3.68 4.14
C GLU A 22 -26.04 -2.90 2.90
N GLU A 23 -26.86 -3.50 2.03
CA GLU A 23 -27.34 -2.84 0.80
C GLU A 23 -28.65 -2.03 0.98
N LEU A 24 -29.24 -2.01 2.17
CA LEU A 24 -30.59 -1.51 2.42
C LEU A 24 -30.66 -0.16 3.16
N TYR A 25 -29.52 0.44 3.51
CA TYR A 25 -29.46 1.70 4.23
C TYR A 25 -28.47 2.69 3.59
N SER A 26 -28.67 3.98 3.81
CA SER A 26 -27.77 5.05 3.34
C SER A 26 -26.77 5.51 4.41
N ALA A 27 -27.13 5.39 5.68
CA ALA A 27 -26.27 5.65 6.82
C ALA A 27 -26.64 4.71 7.97
N ILE A 28 -25.64 4.32 8.77
CA ILE A 28 -25.80 3.39 9.88
C ILE A 28 -25.00 3.85 11.09
N ALA A 29 -25.53 3.63 12.27
CA ALA A 29 -24.81 3.68 13.54
C ALA A 29 -25.19 2.44 14.37
N THR A 30 -24.23 1.87 15.08
CA THR A 30 -24.40 0.67 15.91
C THR A 30 -23.96 0.94 17.35
N TYR A 31 -24.51 0.16 18.27
CA TYR A 31 -23.98 0.08 19.61
C TYR A 31 -23.90 -1.41 20.02
N PRO A 32 -22.73 -1.90 20.37
CA PRO A 32 -21.40 -1.23 20.39
C PRO A 32 -20.95 -0.68 19.01
N GLU A 33 -20.12 0.38 18.99
CA GLU A 33 -19.71 1.05 17.74
C GLU A 33 -18.75 0.21 16.90
N GLU A 34 -17.81 -0.51 17.53
CA GLU A 34 -16.80 -1.32 16.84
C GLU A 34 -17.13 -2.80 16.91
N VAL A 35 -18.05 -3.26 16.06
CA VAL A 35 -18.53 -4.66 16.04
C VAL A 35 -17.44 -5.67 15.62
N GLU A 36 -16.26 -5.18 15.18
CA GLU A 36 -15.11 -6.03 14.84
C GLU A 36 -14.32 -6.49 16.08
N GLU A 37 -14.47 -5.82 17.23
CA GLU A 37 -13.91 -6.24 18.50
C GLU A 37 -14.83 -7.23 19.23
N ASN A 38 -14.30 -7.94 20.23
CA ASN A 38 -15.10 -8.92 20.99
C ASN A 38 -15.96 -8.22 22.06
N HIS A 39 -17.23 -8.03 21.77
CA HIS A 39 -18.26 -7.43 22.65
C HIS A 39 -19.31 -8.44 23.11
N ASP A 40 -19.00 -9.74 23.16
CA ASP A 40 -19.94 -10.81 23.48
C ASP A 40 -20.69 -10.57 24.81
N GLU A 41 -19.98 -10.15 25.87
CA GLU A 41 -20.61 -9.85 27.16
C GLU A 41 -21.52 -8.60 27.13
N GLU A 42 -21.17 -7.59 26.38
CA GLU A 42 -21.92 -6.35 26.25
C GLU A 42 -23.21 -6.56 25.46
N ILE A 43 -23.12 -7.26 24.35
CA ILE A 43 -24.28 -7.63 23.51
C ILE A 43 -25.23 -8.59 24.25
N ALA A 44 -24.69 -9.55 25.02
CA ALA A 44 -25.50 -10.45 25.80
C ALA A 44 -26.31 -9.76 26.93
N ASN A 45 -25.74 -8.68 27.52
CA ASN A 45 -26.38 -7.96 28.63
C ASN A 45 -27.27 -6.80 28.17
N HIS A 46 -26.87 -6.05 27.14
CA HIS A 46 -27.54 -4.82 26.72
C HIS A 46 -28.21 -4.92 25.35
N GLY A 47 -28.01 -6.02 24.63
CA GLY A 47 -28.47 -6.18 23.27
C GLY A 47 -27.61 -5.44 22.25
N PHE A 48 -27.89 -5.68 20.98
CA PHE A 48 -27.24 -4.99 19.85
C PHE A 48 -28.23 -3.98 19.24
N TRP A 49 -27.80 -2.72 19.13
CA TRP A 49 -28.61 -1.62 18.62
C TRP A 49 -28.12 -1.21 17.24
N ILE A 50 -29.05 -1.02 16.32
CA ILE A 50 -28.78 -0.58 14.94
C ILE A 50 -29.71 0.59 14.65
N ALA A 51 -29.14 1.75 14.35
CA ALA A 51 -29.87 2.90 13.82
C ALA A 51 -29.53 3.05 12.34
N VAL A 52 -30.51 3.06 11.46
CA VAL A 52 -30.33 3.15 10.00
C VAL A 52 -31.15 4.28 9.40
N SER A 53 -30.56 4.96 8.40
CA SER A 53 -31.31 5.88 7.55
C SER A 53 -31.66 5.16 6.24
N THR A 54 -32.98 4.98 6.00
CA THR A 54 -33.45 4.18 4.88
C THR A 54 -34.83 4.65 4.39
N THR A 55 -35.36 4.07 3.32
CA THR A 55 -36.73 4.31 2.82
C THR A 55 -37.71 3.35 3.44
N GLU A 56 -39.03 3.68 3.42
CA GLU A 56 -40.09 2.81 3.99
C GLU A 56 -40.04 1.39 3.40
N GLU A 57 -39.84 1.25 2.09
CA GLU A 57 -39.76 -0.07 1.43
C GLU A 57 -38.55 -0.88 1.91
N CYS A 58 -37.40 -0.24 2.07
CA CYS A 58 -36.20 -0.90 2.59
C CYS A 58 -36.31 -1.20 4.10
N ALA A 59 -37.04 -0.39 4.88
CA ALA A 59 -37.24 -0.63 6.31
C ALA A 59 -37.96 -1.96 6.57
N GLU A 60 -38.98 -2.30 5.78
CA GLU A 60 -39.65 -3.61 5.89
C GLU A 60 -38.73 -4.77 5.49
N MET A 61 -37.89 -4.59 4.46
CA MET A 61 -36.89 -5.60 4.09
C MET A 61 -35.81 -5.78 5.17
N ILE A 62 -35.40 -4.70 5.84
CA ILE A 62 -34.47 -4.75 6.97
C ILE A 62 -35.07 -5.54 8.13
N LYS A 63 -36.33 -5.27 8.48
CA LYS A 63 -37.06 -6.00 9.52
C LYS A 63 -37.09 -7.50 9.21
N GLN A 64 -37.43 -7.87 7.98
CA GLN A 64 -37.47 -9.24 7.54
C GLN A 64 -36.09 -9.92 7.65
N LYS A 65 -35.07 -9.31 7.10
CA LYS A 65 -33.71 -9.89 7.11
C LYS A 65 -33.13 -10.05 8.51
N ILE A 66 -33.36 -9.07 9.39
CA ILE A 66 -32.91 -9.20 10.80
C ILE A 66 -33.72 -10.29 11.52
N SER A 67 -35.02 -10.46 11.23
CA SER A 67 -35.84 -11.53 11.84
C SER A 67 -35.38 -12.93 11.45
N GLU A 68 -34.68 -13.08 10.32
CA GLU A 68 -34.09 -14.35 9.86
C GLU A 68 -32.73 -14.68 10.52
N THR A 69 -32.22 -13.78 11.40
CA THR A 69 -30.94 -13.99 12.09
C THR A 69 -31.07 -15.19 13.08
N MET A 70 -30.13 -16.12 12.97
CA MET A 70 -30.09 -17.29 13.84
C MET A 70 -29.90 -16.89 15.31
N PHE A 71 -30.68 -17.50 16.21
CA PHE A 71 -30.67 -17.27 17.67
C PHE A 71 -31.16 -15.87 18.09
N LEU A 72 -32.00 -15.24 17.29
CA LEU A 72 -32.69 -14.01 17.67
C LEU A 72 -33.76 -14.29 18.70
N SER A 73 -33.65 -13.70 19.89
CA SER A 73 -34.61 -13.86 20.98
C SER A 73 -35.74 -12.84 20.88
N THR A 74 -35.39 -11.57 20.82
CA THR A 74 -36.36 -10.46 20.71
C THR A 74 -35.80 -9.33 19.84
N MET A 75 -36.71 -8.62 19.18
CA MET A 75 -36.41 -7.53 18.31
C MET A 75 -37.48 -6.47 18.41
N ASP A 76 -37.09 -5.24 18.74
CA ASP A 76 -37.96 -4.07 18.78
C ASP A 76 -37.56 -3.08 17.71
N PHE A 77 -38.54 -2.41 17.10
CA PHE A 77 -38.31 -1.36 16.11
C PHE A 77 -39.00 -0.07 16.54
N GLU A 78 -38.25 1.02 16.45
CA GLU A 78 -38.77 2.37 16.66
C GLU A 78 -38.44 3.23 15.45
N GLU A 79 -39.39 4.06 15.04
CA GLU A 79 -39.21 5.06 14.01
C GLU A 79 -38.73 6.35 14.67
N TYR A 80 -37.51 6.78 14.34
CA TYR A 80 -36.90 7.99 14.88
C TYR A 80 -36.94 9.11 13.86
N ALA A 81 -37.74 10.15 14.12
CA ALA A 81 -37.68 11.40 13.37
C ALA A 81 -36.69 12.35 14.07
N PRO A 82 -35.54 12.75 13.45
CA PRO A 82 -34.62 13.68 14.09
C PRO A 82 -35.31 15.04 14.26
N GLU A 83 -35.44 15.49 15.51
CA GLU A 83 -35.81 16.90 15.80
C GLU A 83 -34.72 17.80 15.24
N ALA A 84 -35.12 18.81 14.46
CA ALA A 84 -34.21 19.81 13.92
C ALA A 84 -33.38 20.45 15.04
N GLU A 85 -32.08 20.41 14.92
CA GLU A 85 -31.11 21.01 15.87
C GLU A 85 -31.49 22.47 16.14
N GLN A 86 -31.98 22.73 17.34
CA GLN A 86 -31.99 24.06 17.93
C GLN A 86 -30.66 24.22 18.70
N GLU A 87 -29.85 25.15 18.22
CA GLU A 87 -28.63 25.61 18.89
C GLU A 87 -28.92 25.92 20.35
N GLY A 88 -28.43 25.06 21.24
CA GLY A 88 -28.55 25.22 22.70
C GLY A 88 -27.54 26.22 23.26
N GLN A 89 -28.00 27.43 23.55
CA GLN A 89 -27.31 28.33 24.45
C GLN A 89 -27.52 27.85 25.90
N SER A 90 -26.41 27.73 26.62
CA SER A 90 -26.33 27.51 28.04
C SER A 90 -27.12 28.57 28.84
N GLN A 91 -28.02 28.14 29.72
CA GLN A 91 -28.65 28.99 30.75
C GLN A 91 -28.26 28.51 32.12
N GLU A 92 -27.68 29.40 32.92
CA GLU A 92 -27.82 29.42 34.37
C GLU A 92 -28.91 30.39 34.80
N PRO A 93 -29.62 30.18 35.95
CA PRO A 93 -30.86 30.82 36.25
C PRO A 93 -30.71 32.01 37.21
N ASN A 94 -31.48 33.09 37.00
CA ASN A 94 -32.20 33.76 38.09
C ASN A 94 -33.02 35.02 37.69
N GLY A 95 -34.28 35.01 38.09
CA GLY A 95 -34.92 36.15 38.77
C GLY A 95 -35.72 37.15 37.98
N ALA A 96 -37.03 36.91 37.90
CA ALA A 96 -38.14 37.83 38.15
C ALA A 96 -38.37 39.14 37.33
N ALA A 97 -39.59 39.23 36.83
CA ALA A 97 -40.54 40.37 36.85
C ALA A 97 -40.66 41.29 35.62
N GLU A 98 -41.83 41.11 35.00
CA GLU A 98 -42.84 42.12 34.59
C GLU A 98 -42.53 43.23 33.57
N ALA A 99 -43.35 43.19 32.54
CA ALA A 99 -44.34 44.17 32.07
C ALA A 99 -44.10 44.86 30.73
N GLN A 100 -45.02 44.50 29.80
CA GLN A 100 -45.80 45.36 28.91
C GLN A 100 -45.12 46.30 27.90
N GLY A 101 -45.54 46.16 26.65
CA GLY A 101 -45.72 47.31 25.79
C GLY A 101 -45.37 47.17 24.33
N THR A 102 -46.33 46.75 23.49
CA THR A 102 -46.41 46.99 22.06
C THR A 102 -46.76 48.48 21.77
N PRO A 103 -46.82 49.02 20.50
CA PRO A 103 -46.29 48.65 19.20
C PRO A 103 -45.82 49.83 18.28
N ALA A 104 -45.42 49.53 17.08
CA ALA A 104 -45.69 50.25 15.84
C ALA A 104 -44.69 51.21 15.17
N LYS A 105 -44.47 50.84 13.89
CA LYS A 105 -44.49 51.67 12.66
C LYS A 105 -43.33 52.57 12.27
N SER A 106 -42.66 52.14 11.19
CA SER A 106 -42.70 52.77 9.84
C SER A 106 -41.68 53.86 9.49
N LYS A 107 -41.13 53.67 8.33
CA LYS A 107 -40.86 54.63 7.26
C LYS A 107 -39.45 55.14 7.00
N GLU A 108 -39.04 54.78 5.80
CA GLU A 108 -38.58 55.60 4.64
C GLU A 108 -37.14 56.16 4.65
N ALA A 109 -36.51 55.82 3.52
CA ALA A 109 -35.29 56.33 2.90
C ALA A 109 -35.37 57.87 2.62
N PRO A 110 -34.35 58.62 2.13
CA PRO A 110 -33.65 58.35 0.87
C PRO A 110 -32.16 58.80 0.76
N ALA A 111 -31.47 58.12 -0.17
CA ALA A 111 -30.69 58.58 -1.33
C ALA A 111 -29.49 59.57 -1.25
N GLN A 112 -28.52 59.25 -2.13
CA GLN A 112 -27.48 60.09 -2.78
C GLN A 112 -26.14 60.16 -2.06
N ASP A 113 -24.96 59.82 -2.65
CA ASP A 113 -24.44 60.18 -3.96
C ASP A 113 -23.21 59.33 -4.34
N LYS A 114 -23.02 59.11 -5.64
CA LYS A 114 -21.84 58.53 -6.30
C LYS A 114 -20.71 59.57 -6.45
N PRO A 115 -19.42 59.20 -6.71
CA PRO A 115 -19.02 58.79 -8.05
C PRO A 115 -17.85 57.77 -8.20
N SER A 116 -17.96 57.05 -9.29
CA SER A 116 -17.03 56.71 -10.37
C SER A 116 -15.79 55.82 -10.16
N THR A 117 -15.91 54.70 -10.84
CA THR A 117 -15.01 54.07 -11.84
C THR A 117 -13.61 53.64 -11.49
N VAL A 118 -13.41 52.29 -11.48
CA VAL A 118 -12.40 51.65 -12.37
C VAL A 118 -12.89 50.22 -12.69
N LYS A 119 -13.14 49.96 -13.96
CA LYS A 119 -13.40 48.64 -14.53
C LYS A 119 -12.12 47.81 -14.48
N LYS A 120 -12.11 46.71 -13.71
CA LYS A 120 -11.25 45.57 -13.94
C LYS A 120 -12.11 44.44 -14.48
N ALA A 121 -11.83 44.07 -15.72
CA ALA A 121 -12.44 42.92 -16.38
C ALA A 121 -12.17 41.65 -15.57
N ALA A 122 -13.19 41.14 -14.92
CA ALA A 122 -13.19 39.78 -14.40
C ALA A 122 -13.41 38.84 -15.58
N LYS A 123 -12.38 38.09 -15.91
CA LYS A 123 -12.46 36.91 -16.75
C LYS A 123 -13.35 35.91 -16.02
N GLU A 124 -14.55 35.69 -16.49
CA GLU A 124 -15.40 34.59 -16.09
C GLU A 124 -14.73 33.30 -16.58
N GLU A 125 -13.94 32.66 -15.72
CA GLU A 125 -13.66 31.24 -15.82
C GLU A 125 -14.97 30.51 -15.54
N LYS A 126 -15.56 29.94 -16.58
CA LYS A 126 -16.64 28.96 -16.47
C LYS A 126 -16.05 27.77 -15.69
N ALA A 127 -16.29 27.73 -14.38
CA ALA A 127 -16.11 26.55 -13.60
C ALA A 127 -17.00 25.45 -14.19
N LEU A 128 -16.40 24.50 -14.88
CA LEU A 128 -17.04 23.26 -15.27
C LEU A 128 -17.56 22.63 -13.96
N LYS A 129 -18.89 22.53 -13.84
CA LYS A 129 -19.50 21.79 -12.74
C LYS A 129 -19.05 20.33 -12.88
N GLN A 130 -18.03 19.96 -12.16
CA GLN A 130 -17.67 18.56 -12.02
C GLN A 130 -18.80 17.86 -11.26
N SER A 131 -19.49 16.95 -11.92
CA SER A 131 -20.45 16.07 -11.25
C SER A 131 -19.70 14.91 -10.62
N PHE A 132 -19.78 14.79 -9.30
CA PHE A 132 -19.18 13.68 -8.57
C PHE A 132 -20.18 12.53 -8.46
N ILE A 133 -19.71 11.31 -8.71
CA ILE A 133 -20.45 10.07 -8.49
C ILE A 133 -19.74 9.33 -7.36
N SER A 134 -20.45 9.03 -6.28
CA SER A 134 -19.93 8.22 -5.20
C SER A 134 -20.08 6.73 -5.55
N VAL A 135 -18.97 5.99 -5.55
CA VAL A 135 -18.94 4.55 -5.84
C VAL A 135 -18.31 3.82 -4.65
N ASN A 136 -18.93 2.70 -4.25
CA ASN A 136 -18.37 1.84 -3.20
C ASN A 136 -17.02 1.27 -3.62
N VAL A 137 -16.00 1.39 -2.76
CA VAL A 137 -14.62 0.95 -3.00
C VAL A 137 -14.56 -0.54 -3.35
N ASN A 138 -15.33 -1.38 -2.67
CA ASN A 138 -15.38 -2.82 -2.95
C ASN A 138 -15.84 -3.15 -4.37
N LYS A 139 -16.70 -2.30 -4.98
CA LYS A 139 -17.11 -2.48 -6.38
C LYS A 139 -15.99 -2.12 -7.34
N ILE A 140 -15.21 -1.09 -7.01
CA ILE A 140 -14.02 -0.72 -7.78
C ILE A 140 -12.97 -1.82 -7.68
N ASP A 141 -12.73 -2.39 -6.49
CA ASP A 141 -11.79 -3.50 -6.29
C ASP A 141 -12.19 -4.75 -7.08
N LYS A 142 -13.50 -5.09 -7.09
CA LYS A 142 -14.01 -6.18 -7.93
C LYS A 142 -13.79 -5.92 -9.43
N LEU A 143 -14.02 -4.68 -9.88
CA LEU A 143 -13.78 -4.27 -11.26
C LEU A 143 -12.29 -4.38 -11.62
N MET A 144 -11.40 -3.90 -10.75
CA MET A 144 -9.94 -4.02 -10.91
C MET A 144 -9.50 -5.48 -11.03
N ASN A 145 -10.03 -6.36 -10.17
CA ASN A 145 -9.74 -7.79 -10.22
C ASN A 145 -10.19 -8.40 -11.55
N LEU A 146 -11.38 -8.04 -12.03
CA LEU A 146 -11.91 -8.55 -13.30
C LEU A 146 -11.08 -8.07 -14.49
N VAL A 147 -10.64 -6.80 -14.50
CA VAL A 147 -9.73 -6.27 -15.53
C VAL A 147 -8.41 -7.02 -15.51
N GLY A 148 -7.82 -7.27 -14.34
CA GLY A 148 -6.60 -8.08 -14.22
C GLY A 148 -6.78 -9.51 -14.76
N GLU A 149 -7.96 -10.13 -14.57
CA GLU A 149 -8.29 -11.44 -15.16
C GLU A 149 -8.43 -11.37 -16.68
N ILE A 150 -9.01 -10.28 -17.22
CA ILE A 150 -9.12 -10.05 -18.66
C ILE A 150 -7.72 -9.90 -19.29
N VAL A 151 -6.83 -9.08 -18.70
CA VAL A 151 -5.44 -8.88 -19.14
C VAL A 151 -4.70 -10.22 -19.19
N THR A 152 -4.80 -11.00 -18.11
CA THR A 152 -4.15 -12.31 -18.01
C THR A 152 -4.70 -13.28 -19.08
N THR A 153 -6.02 -13.34 -19.24
CA THR A 153 -6.67 -14.23 -20.23
C THR A 153 -6.33 -13.82 -21.67
N GLU A 154 -6.33 -12.51 -21.95
CA GLU A 154 -5.90 -11.96 -23.25
C GLU A 154 -4.47 -12.40 -23.57
N SER A 155 -3.54 -12.20 -22.65
CA SER A 155 -2.14 -12.60 -22.82
C SER A 155 -2.01 -14.12 -23.07
N MET A 156 -2.79 -14.95 -22.39
CA MET A 156 -2.79 -16.40 -22.58
C MET A 156 -3.35 -16.84 -23.95
N VAL A 157 -4.38 -16.18 -24.43
CA VAL A 157 -4.95 -16.45 -25.75
C VAL A 157 -4.01 -15.99 -26.87
N THR A 158 -3.44 -14.80 -26.73
CA THR A 158 -2.60 -14.19 -27.78
C THR A 158 -1.19 -14.78 -27.84
N LYS A 159 -0.65 -15.26 -26.71
CA LYS A 159 0.68 -15.91 -26.61
C LYS A 159 0.58 -17.44 -26.53
N ASN A 160 -0.55 -18.06 -26.93
CA ASN A 160 -0.71 -19.50 -26.87
C ASN A 160 0.25 -20.18 -27.84
N THR A 161 1.05 -21.13 -27.35
CA THR A 161 2.01 -21.89 -28.13
C THR A 161 1.37 -22.70 -29.26
N ASP A 162 0.13 -23.18 -29.08
CA ASP A 162 -0.60 -23.94 -30.12
C ASP A 162 -0.94 -23.08 -31.35
N ILE A 163 -0.95 -21.75 -31.19
CA ILE A 163 -1.27 -20.77 -32.24
C ILE A 163 0.01 -20.16 -32.83
N ALA A 164 1.09 -20.10 -32.07
CA ALA A 164 2.34 -19.44 -32.45
C ALA A 164 2.95 -19.96 -33.75
N ASP A 165 2.82 -21.26 -34.02
CA ASP A 165 3.34 -21.90 -35.20
C ASP A 165 2.45 -21.73 -36.45
N LEU A 166 1.23 -21.17 -36.29
CA LEU A 166 0.22 -21.14 -37.35
C LEU A 166 0.22 -19.86 -38.19
N HIS A 167 1.17 -18.95 -38.10
CA HIS A 167 1.31 -17.70 -38.87
C HIS A 167 -0.02 -17.11 -39.39
N LEU A 168 -0.95 -16.82 -38.45
CA LEU A 168 -2.28 -16.33 -38.78
C LEU A 168 -2.28 -14.78 -38.76
N GLU A 169 -1.97 -14.13 -39.88
CA GLU A 169 -1.88 -12.64 -39.97
C GLU A 169 -3.13 -11.93 -39.46
N ASN A 170 -4.32 -12.45 -39.76
CA ASN A 170 -5.58 -11.87 -39.27
C ASN A 170 -5.73 -12.01 -37.75
N PHE A 171 -5.32 -13.15 -37.20
CA PHE A 171 -5.33 -13.37 -35.74
C PHE A 171 -4.38 -12.40 -35.03
N GLU A 172 -3.15 -12.28 -35.53
CA GLU A 172 -2.17 -11.36 -34.95
C GLU A 172 -2.64 -9.91 -34.99
N LYS A 173 -3.32 -9.48 -36.07
CA LYS A 173 -3.89 -8.13 -36.15
C LYS A 173 -5.00 -7.93 -35.12
N GLN A 174 -5.89 -8.92 -34.97
CA GLN A 174 -6.98 -8.86 -33.99
C GLN A 174 -6.45 -8.96 -32.55
N ALA A 175 -5.44 -9.78 -32.30
CA ALA A 175 -4.77 -9.88 -31.00
C ALA A 175 -4.13 -8.55 -30.58
N ARG A 176 -3.43 -7.86 -31.50
CA ARG A 176 -2.90 -6.52 -31.25
C ARG A 176 -4.01 -5.49 -30.96
N GLN A 177 -5.14 -5.58 -31.67
CA GLN A 177 -6.28 -4.70 -31.42
C GLN A 177 -6.93 -4.99 -30.07
N LEU A 178 -7.10 -6.26 -29.71
CA LEU A 178 -7.63 -6.67 -28.40
C LEU A 178 -6.74 -6.13 -27.28
N ARG A 179 -5.43 -6.34 -27.38
CA ARG A 179 -4.46 -5.84 -26.40
C ARG A 179 -4.60 -4.33 -26.19
N LYS A 180 -4.64 -3.57 -27.30
CA LYS A 180 -4.81 -2.12 -27.21
C LYS A 180 -6.09 -1.73 -26.45
N LEU A 181 -7.22 -2.40 -26.71
CA LEU A 181 -8.48 -2.13 -26.02
C LEU A 181 -8.43 -2.55 -24.53
N THR A 182 -7.73 -3.62 -24.23
CA THR A 182 -7.53 -4.06 -22.85
C THR A 182 -6.65 -3.07 -22.06
N ASP A 183 -5.56 -2.58 -22.69
CA ASP A 183 -4.72 -1.54 -22.10
C ASP A 183 -5.51 -0.24 -21.86
N GLU A 184 -6.30 0.23 -22.84
CA GLU A 184 -7.17 1.41 -22.69
C GLU A 184 -8.22 1.21 -21.57
N LEU A 185 -8.83 0.01 -21.47
CA LEU A 185 -9.76 -0.33 -20.40
C LEU A 185 -9.09 -0.29 -19.03
N GLN A 186 -7.88 -0.85 -18.92
CA GLN A 186 -7.09 -0.82 -17.70
C GLN A 186 -6.81 0.60 -17.25
N ASP A 187 -6.34 1.47 -18.16
CA ASP A 187 -6.04 2.87 -17.86
C ASP A 187 -7.27 3.63 -17.36
N ILE A 188 -8.44 3.43 -18.00
CA ILE A 188 -9.69 4.07 -17.58
C ILE A 188 -10.11 3.58 -16.19
N VAL A 189 -10.05 2.28 -15.92
CA VAL A 189 -10.45 1.71 -14.64
C VAL A 189 -9.49 2.15 -13.53
N MET A 190 -8.19 2.22 -13.83
CA MET A 190 -7.19 2.78 -12.91
C MET A 190 -7.48 4.25 -12.58
N SER A 191 -7.80 5.09 -13.57
CA SER A 191 -8.09 6.51 -13.34
C SER A 191 -9.31 6.75 -12.44
N ILE A 192 -10.29 5.84 -12.42
CA ILE A 192 -11.46 5.93 -11.51
C ILE A 192 -11.06 5.81 -10.04
N ARG A 193 -9.97 5.11 -9.74
CA ARG A 193 -9.49 4.86 -8.37
C ARG A 193 -8.46 5.87 -7.88
N MET A 194 -7.95 6.71 -8.79
CA MET A 194 -6.94 7.70 -8.46
C MET A 194 -7.53 8.82 -7.59
N VAL A 195 -6.77 9.22 -6.58
CA VAL A 195 -7.11 10.34 -5.70
C VAL A 195 -5.88 11.24 -5.50
N PRO A 196 -6.05 12.56 -5.35
CA PRO A 196 -4.93 13.47 -5.09
C PRO A 196 -4.22 13.13 -3.77
N ILE A 197 -2.88 13.16 -3.77
CA ILE A 197 -2.06 12.88 -2.59
C ILE A 197 -2.10 14.01 -1.55
N ALA A 198 -2.71 15.15 -1.89
CA ALA A 198 -2.82 16.36 -1.08
C ALA A 198 -3.21 16.09 0.38
N THR A 199 -4.23 15.25 0.61
CA THR A 199 -4.72 14.94 1.97
C THR A 199 -3.63 14.33 2.85
N THR A 200 -2.80 13.45 2.29
CA THR A 200 -1.69 12.81 3.01
C THR A 200 -0.56 13.80 3.26
N PHE A 201 -0.21 14.62 2.25
CA PHE A 201 0.82 15.65 2.39
C PHE A 201 0.44 16.71 3.43
N HIS A 202 -0.80 17.14 3.47
CA HIS A 202 -1.26 18.10 4.50
C HIS A 202 -1.24 17.53 5.93
N LYS A 203 -1.44 16.22 6.10
CA LYS A 203 -1.23 15.58 7.42
C LYS A 203 0.24 15.73 7.87
N MET A 204 1.19 15.63 6.95
CA MET A 204 2.63 15.75 7.22
C MET A 204 3.03 17.15 7.72
N GLN A 205 2.35 18.21 7.28
CA GLN A 205 2.57 19.57 7.81
C GLN A 205 2.33 19.66 9.31
N ARG A 206 1.30 18.96 9.82
CA ARG A 206 1.03 18.92 11.26
C ARG A 206 2.15 18.22 12.01
N ILE A 207 2.64 17.09 11.45
CA ILE A 207 3.73 16.30 12.05
C ILE A 207 5.02 17.13 12.14
N VAL A 208 5.43 17.81 11.07
CA VAL A 208 6.61 18.71 11.09
C VAL A 208 6.46 19.78 12.16
N ARG A 209 5.29 20.41 12.25
CA ARG A 209 5.02 21.44 13.26
C ARG A 209 5.11 20.91 14.69
N ASP A 210 4.60 19.70 14.93
CA ASP A 210 4.62 19.07 16.26
C ASP A 210 6.04 18.63 16.66
N ILE A 211 6.81 18.09 15.73
CA ILE A 211 8.22 17.73 15.96
C ILE A 211 9.06 18.98 16.19
N SER A 212 8.90 20.04 15.38
CA SER A 212 9.60 21.33 15.57
C SER A 212 9.45 21.88 16.98
N LYS A 213 8.22 21.82 17.53
CA LYS A 213 7.95 22.27 18.91
C LYS A 213 8.67 21.42 19.95
N LYS A 214 8.74 20.09 19.75
CA LYS A 214 9.34 19.14 20.71
C LYS A 214 10.86 19.19 20.69
N THR A 215 11.46 19.24 19.49
CA THR A 215 12.92 19.20 19.31
C THR A 215 13.59 20.57 19.40
N LYS A 216 12.80 21.65 19.45
CA LYS A 216 13.27 23.06 19.39
C LYS A 216 14.03 23.36 18.08
N LYS A 217 13.86 22.56 17.04
CA LYS A 217 14.39 22.81 15.70
C LYS A 217 13.36 23.61 14.92
N GLN A 218 13.82 24.56 14.12
CA GLN A 218 12.95 25.35 13.26
C GLN A 218 12.99 24.75 11.85
N ALA A 219 11.85 24.25 11.38
CA ALA A 219 11.73 23.74 10.02
C ALA A 219 10.37 24.08 9.42
N GLU A 220 10.34 24.14 8.09
CA GLU A 220 9.10 24.24 7.32
C GLU A 220 8.99 23.07 6.36
N LEU A 221 7.74 22.71 6.05
CA LEU A 221 7.43 21.73 5.03
C LEU A 221 6.97 22.46 3.76
N VAL A 222 7.69 22.25 2.67
CA VAL A 222 7.32 22.68 1.33
C VAL A 222 6.67 21.49 0.61
N ILE A 223 5.51 21.71 0.00
CA ILE A 223 4.78 20.68 -0.73
C ILE A 223 4.77 21.06 -2.22
N ILE A 224 5.12 20.10 -3.07
CA ILE A 224 5.16 20.26 -4.54
C ILE A 224 4.39 19.08 -5.15
N GLY A 225 3.48 19.38 -6.10
CA GLY A 225 2.72 18.33 -6.80
C GLY A 225 1.65 17.65 -5.96
N GLU A 226 1.01 18.38 -5.05
CA GLU A 226 -0.06 17.85 -4.18
C GLU A 226 -1.29 17.35 -4.96
N ASP A 227 -1.48 17.84 -6.19
CA ASP A 227 -2.55 17.41 -7.09
C ASP A 227 -2.22 16.10 -7.83
N THR A 228 -1.03 15.50 -7.59
CA THR A 228 -0.65 14.24 -8.21
C THR A 228 -1.62 13.15 -7.78
N GLU A 229 -2.27 12.54 -8.77
CA GLU A 229 -3.20 11.45 -8.55
C GLU A 229 -2.46 10.13 -8.32
N VAL A 230 -2.86 9.41 -7.27
CA VAL A 230 -2.26 8.15 -6.82
C VAL A 230 -3.37 7.18 -6.44
N ASP A 231 -3.16 5.90 -6.68
CA ASP A 231 -4.10 4.86 -6.24
C ASP A 231 -4.33 4.93 -4.71
N LYS A 232 -5.60 4.83 -4.29
CA LYS A 232 -5.97 4.95 -2.88
C LYS A 232 -5.24 3.95 -1.99
N ASN A 233 -5.07 2.69 -2.42
CA ASN A 233 -4.36 1.68 -1.62
C ASN A 233 -2.88 2.04 -1.45
N ILE A 234 -2.28 2.64 -2.48
CA ILE A 234 -0.90 3.13 -2.41
C ILE A 234 -0.80 4.25 -1.37
N ILE A 235 -1.73 5.21 -1.38
CA ILE A 235 -1.77 6.31 -0.41
C ILE A 235 -1.89 5.78 1.01
N ASP A 236 -2.76 4.80 1.25
CA ASP A 236 -2.96 4.21 2.56
C ASP A 236 -1.67 3.53 3.06
N ASN A 237 -0.95 2.84 2.19
CA ASN A 237 0.35 2.20 2.51
C ASN A 237 1.53 3.19 2.61
N LEU A 238 1.43 4.37 1.99
CA LEU A 238 2.50 5.39 2.03
C LEU A 238 2.45 6.30 3.26
N SER A 239 1.31 6.40 3.93
CA SER A 239 1.14 7.34 5.04
C SER A 239 2.15 7.12 6.16
N ASP A 240 2.37 5.88 6.58
CA ASP A 240 3.32 5.53 7.64
C ASP A 240 4.79 5.67 7.20
N PRO A 241 5.21 5.16 6.03
CA PRO A 241 6.51 5.45 5.44
C PRO A 241 6.84 6.95 5.41
N LEU A 242 5.96 7.78 4.84
CA LEU A 242 6.18 9.23 4.77
C LEU A 242 6.35 9.88 6.13
N MET A 243 5.50 9.50 7.09
CA MET A 243 5.62 9.97 8.47
C MET A 243 6.98 9.63 9.08
N HIS A 244 7.48 8.40 8.82
CA HIS A 244 8.78 7.96 9.31
C HIS A 244 9.94 8.71 8.65
N LEU A 245 9.89 8.90 7.33
CA LEU A 245 10.90 9.65 6.59
C LEU A 245 10.99 11.11 7.03
N ILE A 246 9.84 11.77 7.21
CA ILE A 246 9.78 13.14 7.72
C ILE A 246 10.33 13.21 9.15
N ARG A 247 10.01 12.23 9.98
CA ARG A 247 10.58 12.17 11.33
C ARG A 247 12.10 12.03 11.27
N ASN A 248 12.63 11.17 10.44
CA ASN A 248 14.08 11.02 10.27
C ASN A 248 14.74 12.32 9.77
N ALA A 249 14.14 12.99 8.78
CA ALA A 249 14.60 14.28 8.31
C ALA A 249 14.65 15.31 9.45
N MET A 250 13.61 15.37 10.28
CA MET A 250 13.53 16.31 11.39
C MET A 250 14.45 15.96 12.56
N ASP A 251 14.53 14.68 12.95
CA ASP A 251 15.30 14.26 14.12
C ASP A 251 16.81 14.22 13.83
N HIS A 252 17.18 13.70 12.67
CA HIS A 252 18.57 13.40 12.29
C HIS A 252 19.12 14.27 11.16
N GLY A 253 18.26 14.71 10.22
CA GLY A 253 18.66 15.54 9.07
C GLY A 253 18.85 16.99 9.47
N ILE A 254 17.78 17.65 9.91
CA ILE A 254 17.79 19.09 10.24
C ILE A 254 18.58 19.35 11.53
N GLU A 255 19.54 20.27 11.45
CA GLU A 255 20.35 20.74 12.58
C GLU A 255 19.57 21.76 13.45
N THR A 256 20.06 22.02 14.64
CA THR A 256 19.54 23.12 15.48
C THR A 256 19.79 24.49 14.84
N PRO A 257 18.99 25.53 15.15
CA PRO A 257 19.17 26.86 14.56
C PRO A 257 20.60 27.41 14.73
N GLN A 258 21.24 27.12 15.86
CA GLN A 258 22.60 27.57 16.16
C GLN A 258 23.63 26.84 15.28
N GLU A 259 23.51 25.53 15.12
CA GLU A 259 24.38 24.72 14.26
C GLU A 259 24.25 25.13 12.79
N ARG A 260 23.02 25.42 12.32
CA ARG A 260 22.76 25.88 10.95
C ARG A 260 23.44 27.22 10.66
N LEU A 261 23.28 28.18 11.55
CA LEU A 261 23.94 29.48 11.44
C LEU A 261 25.48 29.35 11.46
N ALA A 262 26.03 28.45 12.29
CA ALA A 262 27.46 28.17 12.32
C ALA A 262 27.96 27.53 11.01
N ALA A 263 27.13 26.75 10.33
CA ALA A 263 27.39 26.16 9.03
C ALA A 263 27.11 27.11 7.83
N GLY A 264 26.68 28.35 8.10
CA GLY A 264 26.35 29.34 7.06
C GLY A 264 25.01 29.08 6.34
N LYS A 265 24.11 28.26 6.94
CA LYS A 265 22.75 27.99 6.46
C LYS A 265 21.74 28.95 7.07
N SER A 266 20.52 28.98 6.54
CA SER A 266 19.40 29.71 7.14
C SER A 266 19.05 29.12 8.51
N GLU A 267 18.57 29.96 9.44
CA GLU A 267 18.14 29.52 10.77
C GLU A 267 17.04 28.44 10.70
N LYS A 268 16.16 28.58 9.70
CA LYS A 268 15.05 27.67 9.46
C LYS A 268 15.44 26.63 8.40
N GLY A 269 15.28 25.35 8.75
CA GLY A 269 15.48 24.24 7.82
C GLY A 269 14.27 24.05 6.91
N THR A 270 14.48 23.38 5.80
CA THR A 270 13.43 23.08 4.82
C THR A 270 13.35 21.57 4.61
N VAL A 271 12.16 21.02 4.81
CA VAL A 271 11.82 19.65 4.35
C VAL A 271 10.88 19.81 3.16
N THR A 272 11.19 19.19 2.04
CA THR A 272 10.36 19.25 0.83
C THR A 272 9.75 17.88 0.57
N LEU A 273 8.43 17.85 0.41
CA LEU A 273 7.67 16.71 -0.11
C LEU A 273 7.28 17.01 -1.55
N GLU A 274 7.72 16.18 -2.47
CA GLU A 274 7.39 16.28 -3.88
C GLU A 274 6.73 15.01 -4.37
N ALA A 275 5.66 15.15 -5.17
CA ALA A 275 5.09 14.06 -5.94
C ALA A 275 4.97 14.44 -7.40
N CYS A 276 5.29 13.51 -8.29
CA CYS A 276 5.10 13.68 -9.73
C CYS A 276 4.87 12.33 -10.42
N ASN A 277 4.13 12.36 -11.53
CA ASN A 277 3.98 11.21 -12.41
C ASN A 277 5.09 11.24 -13.47
N GLN A 278 5.85 10.15 -13.58
CA GLN A 278 6.90 10.02 -14.58
C GLN A 278 6.91 8.59 -15.13
N SER A 279 6.77 8.47 -16.45
CA SER A 279 6.91 7.19 -17.18
C SER A 279 6.00 6.05 -16.69
N GLY A 280 4.81 6.37 -16.16
CA GLY A 280 3.86 5.38 -15.63
C GLY A 280 4.04 5.04 -14.15
N ASP A 281 5.00 5.70 -13.48
CA ASP A 281 5.21 5.60 -12.04
C ASP A 281 4.86 6.91 -11.33
N VAL A 282 4.45 6.82 -10.09
CA VAL A 282 4.44 7.94 -9.14
C VAL A 282 5.80 7.98 -8.47
N ILE A 283 6.49 9.11 -8.60
CA ILE A 283 7.71 9.39 -7.86
C ILE A 283 7.36 10.29 -6.69
N VAL A 284 7.65 9.84 -5.48
CA VAL A 284 7.53 10.64 -4.26
C VAL A 284 8.91 10.86 -3.68
N ARG A 285 9.28 12.13 -3.47
CA ARG A 285 10.57 12.52 -2.90
C ARG A 285 10.37 13.21 -1.56
N VAL A 286 11.19 12.81 -0.60
CA VAL A 286 11.35 13.49 0.69
C VAL A 286 12.76 14.04 0.72
N MET A 287 12.90 15.36 0.74
CA MET A 287 14.18 16.06 0.70
C MET A 287 14.35 16.94 1.93
N ASP A 288 15.50 16.92 2.57
CA ASP A 288 15.88 17.85 3.61
C ASP A 288 17.16 18.64 3.24
N ASP A 289 17.30 19.85 3.74
CA ASP A 289 18.48 20.70 3.62
C ASP A 289 19.41 20.62 4.84
N GLY A 290 19.37 19.46 5.54
CA GLY A 290 20.08 19.23 6.77
C GLY A 290 21.55 18.87 6.63
N ALA A 291 22.10 18.19 7.63
CA ALA A 291 23.51 17.83 7.70
C ALA A 291 23.97 16.81 6.65
N GLY A 292 23.02 16.09 6.04
CA GLY A 292 23.33 14.97 5.15
C GLY A 292 23.91 13.77 5.92
N MET A 293 24.30 12.73 5.17
CA MET A 293 24.86 11.50 5.71
C MET A 293 26.37 11.39 5.43
N ASP A 294 27.12 10.92 6.41
CA ASP A 294 28.55 10.64 6.26
C ASP A 294 28.74 9.24 5.66
N ARG A 295 29.09 9.18 4.37
CA ARG A 295 29.34 7.95 3.62
C ARG A 295 30.34 7.04 4.34
N ASN A 296 31.44 7.60 4.85
CA ASN A 296 32.51 6.77 5.45
C ASN A 296 32.05 6.11 6.74
N LYS A 297 31.26 6.81 7.57
CA LYS A 297 30.67 6.22 8.78
C LYS A 297 29.71 5.09 8.44
N ILE A 298 28.90 5.25 7.39
CA ILE A 298 27.97 4.20 6.94
C ILE A 298 28.75 2.98 6.49
N ILE A 299 29.76 3.12 5.64
CA ILE A 299 30.58 1.99 5.16
C ILE A 299 31.28 1.29 6.32
N GLN A 300 31.91 2.04 7.23
CA GLN A 300 32.58 1.45 8.39
C GLN A 300 31.62 0.64 9.25
N LYS A 301 30.40 1.14 9.47
CA LYS A 301 29.37 0.42 10.21
C LYS A 301 28.87 -0.81 9.46
N ALA A 302 28.72 -0.72 8.13
CA ALA A 302 28.34 -1.85 7.27
C ALA A 302 29.39 -2.98 7.33
N ILE A 303 30.67 -2.64 7.26
CA ILE A 303 31.78 -3.61 7.41
C ILE A 303 31.79 -4.22 8.82
N ALA A 304 31.60 -3.39 9.86
CA ALA A 304 31.57 -3.87 11.24
C ALA A 304 30.41 -4.84 11.50
N ASN A 305 29.28 -4.63 10.84
CA ASN A 305 28.11 -5.51 10.91
C ASN A 305 28.18 -6.72 9.95
N GLY A 306 29.25 -6.84 9.15
CA GLY A 306 29.42 -7.95 8.20
C GLY A 306 28.52 -7.89 6.97
N LEU A 307 27.94 -6.73 6.67
CA LEU A 307 27.02 -6.56 5.52
C LEU A 307 27.75 -6.47 4.17
N THR A 308 29.06 -6.21 4.20
CA THR A 308 29.89 -6.19 3.00
C THR A 308 31.32 -6.61 3.32
N THR A 309 31.97 -7.26 2.34
CA THR A 309 33.40 -7.62 2.37
C THR A 309 34.24 -6.73 1.47
N LYS A 310 33.58 -5.81 0.72
CA LYS A 310 34.23 -4.86 -0.19
C LYS A 310 35.00 -3.80 0.59
N THR A 311 36.06 -3.31 -0.01
CA THR A 311 36.82 -2.18 0.56
C THR A 311 36.10 -0.85 0.29
N GLU A 312 36.39 0.17 1.10
CA GLU A 312 35.76 1.49 1.04
C GLU A 312 35.81 2.13 -0.36
N ASN A 313 36.85 1.86 -1.14
CA ASN A 313 37.04 2.39 -2.49
C ASN A 313 36.24 1.63 -3.57
N GLU A 314 35.75 0.46 -3.28
CA GLU A 314 34.99 -0.39 -4.20
C GLU A 314 33.49 -0.18 -4.09
N ILE A 315 33.04 0.52 -3.04
CA ILE A 315 31.63 0.78 -2.76
C ILE A 315 31.25 2.12 -3.38
N SER A 316 30.25 2.13 -4.25
CA SER A 316 29.69 3.39 -4.81
C SER A 316 28.87 4.16 -3.75
N ASP A 317 28.64 5.47 -3.98
CA ASP A 317 27.84 6.28 -3.06
C ASP A 317 26.40 5.73 -2.92
N LYS A 318 25.81 5.31 -4.05
CA LYS A 318 24.47 4.69 -4.07
C LYS A 318 24.43 3.40 -3.26
N GLU A 319 25.45 2.54 -3.37
CA GLU A 319 25.56 1.32 -2.60
C GLU A 319 25.76 1.62 -1.10
N ALA A 320 26.62 2.60 -0.79
CA ALA A 320 26.86 3.03 0.58
C ALA A 320 25.59 3.51 1.29
N TYR A 321 24.83 4.41 0.67
CA TYR A 321 23.57 4.89 1.22
C TYR A 321 22.49 3.80 1.22
N GLY A 322 22.54 2.83 0.30
CA GLY A 322 21.65 1.66 0.28
C GLY A 322 21.73 0.81 1.56
N PHE A 323 22.90 0.72 2.23
CA PHE A 323 23.01 -0.01 3.50
C PHE A 323 22.08 0.54 4.60
N THR A 324 21.68 1.82 4.53
CA THR A 324 20.76 2.42 5.52
C THR A 324 19.34 1.84 5.43
N LEU A 325 19.01 1.19 4.32
CA LEU A 325 17.70 0.57 4.07
C LEU A 325 17.64 -0.90 4.55
N LEU A 326 18.82 -1.49 4.90
CA LEU A 326 18.89 -2.88 5.31
C LEU A 326 18.36 -3.10 6.74
N PRO A 327 17.73 -4.26 7.01
CA PRO A 327 17.21 -4.60 8.33
C PRO A 327 18.28 -4.51 9.42
N GLY A 328 17.92 -3.84 10.53
CA GLY A 328 18.83 -3.72 11.67
C GLY A 328 19.99 -2.71 11.50
N PHE A 329 20.07 -2.02 10.36
CA PHE A 329 21.05 -0.96 10.18
C PHE A 329 20.54 0.35 10.80
N SER A 330 21.17 0.79 11.89
CA SER A 330 20.90 2.10 12.51
C SER A 330 22.23 2.81 12.74
N THR A 331 22.34 4.06 12.35
CA THR A 331 23.53 4.88 12.59
C THR A 331 23.64 5.35 14.04
N ASN A 332 22.59 5.28 14.83
CA ASN A 332 22.56 5.64 16.23
C ASN A 332 22.67 4.43 17.15
N ASP A 333 23.53 4.52 18.16
CA ASP A 333 23.73 3.50 19.20
C ASP A 333 22.73 3.62 20.36
N GLU A 334 21.93 4.71 20.40
CA GLU A 334 20.92 4.93 21.42
C GLU A 334 19.51 4.66 20.87
N VAL A 335 18.84 3.69 21.48
CA VAL A 335 17.40 3.44 21.27
C VAL A 335 16.65 4.58 21.92
N THR A 336 16.18 5.55 21.15
CA THR A 336 15.34 6.63 21.70
C THR A 336 13.99 6.08 22.11
N GLU A 337 13.50 6.54 23.25
CA GLU A 337 12.25 6.12 23.94
C GLU A 337 10.98 6.19 23.02
N TYR A 338 11.08 6.85 21.86
CA TYR A 338 10.02 7.01 20.86
C TYR A 338 10.07 6.01 19.69
N SER A 339 11.14 5.23 19.57
CA SER A 339 11.28 4.10 18.64
C SER A 339 10.77 2.76 19.21
N GLY A 340 9.88 2.80 20.17
CA GLY A 340 9.39 1.68 20.98
C GLY A 340 8.81 0.46 20.24
N ARG A 341 8.93 0.42 18.91
CA ARG A 341 8.58 -0.75 18.06
C ARG A 341 9.67 -1.13 17.06
N GLY A 342 10.90 -0.63 17.19
CA GLY A 342 11.97 -1.01 16.25
C GLY A 342 11.69 -0.64 14.78
N VAL A 343 11.02 0.50 14.54
CA VAL A 343 10.65 0.94 13.20
C VAL A 343 11.83 1.69 12.59
N GLY A 344 12.59 1.03 11.73
CA GLY A 344 13.70 1.58 10.97
C GLY A 344 13.34 1.86 9.51
N MET A 345 14.35 2.25 8.72
CA MET A 345 14.21 2.43 7.28
C MET A 345 13.84 1.14 6.54
N ASP A 346 14.14 -0.01 7.12
CA ASP A 346 13.75 -1.35 6.67
C ASP A 346 12.23 -1.53 6.58
N VAL A 347 11.47 -0.94 7.50
CA VAL A 347 10.00 -0.97 7.45
C VAL A 347 9.46 -0.14 6.29
N VAL A 348 10.10 0.99 6.00
CA VAL A 348 9.75 1.82 4.83
C VAL A 348 9.98 1.04 3.55
N HIS A 349 11.15 0.39 3.41
CA HIS A 349 11.48 -0.46 2.26
C HIS A 349 10.44 -1.58 2.08
N LYS A 350 10.16 -2.32 3.15
CA LYS A 350 9.20 -3.42 3.12
C LYS A 350 7.76 -2.99 2.76
N ASN A 351 7.34 -1.81 3.19
CA ASN A 351 6.01 -1.29 2.83
C ASN A 351 5.94 -0.91 1.35
N LEU A 352 7.05 -0.39 0.79
CA LEU A 352 7.15 -0.11 -0.65
C LEU A 352 7.21 -1.38 -1.48
N ASP A 353 7.96 -2.40 -1.04
CA ASP A 353 8.01 -3.71 -1.71
C ASP A 353 6.61 -4.35 -1.82
N ASN A 354 5.78 -4.20 -0.80
CA ASN A 354 4.41 -4.73 -0.80
C ASN A 354 3.52 -4.13 -1.91
N VAL A 355 3.84 -2.92 -2.37
CA VAL A 355 3.13 -2.25 -3.48
C VAL A 355 3.92 -2.32 -4.80
N GLY A 356 5.01 -3.10 -4.83
CA GLY A 356 5.88 -3.24 -6.01
C GLY A 356 6.72 -2.00 -6.29
N GLY A 357 6.91 -1.13 -5.29
CA GLY A 357 7.73 0.08 -5.40
C GLY A 357 9.20 -0.18 -5.06
N SER A 358 10.02 0.83 -5.28
CA SER A 358 11.43 0.83 -4.88
C SER A 358 11.80 2.15 -4.21
N ILE A 359 12.88 2.12 -3.41
CA ILE A 359 13.39 3.28 -2.69
C ILE A 359 14.87 3.46 -2.97
N SER A 360 15.29 4.72 -3.12
CA SER A 360 16.69 5.09 -3.22
C SER A 360 17.01 6.26 -2.31
N VAL A 361 18.25 6.32 -1.85
CA VAL A 361 18.76 7.36 -0.96
C VAL A 361 19.96 8.01 -1.60
N ASP A 362 19.90 9.34 -1.74
CA ASP A 362 20.99 10.19 -2.18
C ASP A 362 21.27 11.24 -1.09
N SER A 363 22.52 11.43 -0.72
CA SER A 363 22.88 12.37 0.33
C SER A 363 24.23 13.02 0.06
N GLU A 364 24.32 14.29 0.42
CA GLU A 364 25.58 15.04 0.34
C GLU A 364 25.85 15.70 1.71
N PRO A 365 27.00 15.40 2.35
CA PRO A 365 27.35 16.01 3.63
C PRO A 365 27.28 17.53 3.59
N GLY A 366 26.56 18.11 4.54
CA GLY A 366 26.34 19.56 4.64
C GLY A 366 25.26 20.14 3.73
N LYS A 367 24.71 19.39 2.76
CA LYS A 367 23.66 19.87 1.87
C LYS A 367 22.30 19.24 2.14
N GLY A 368 22.27 18.03 2.70
CA GLY A 368 21.04 17.34 3.07
C GLY A 368 20.91 15.96 2.44
N THR A 369 19.69 15.40 2.53
CA THR A 369 19.35 14.05 2.06
C THR A 369 18.12 14.10 1.18
N THR A 370 18.11 13.29 0.12
CA THR A 370 16.97 13.05 -0.76
C THR A 370 16.64 11.56 -0.76
N ILE A 371 15.43 11.23 -0.36
CA ILE A 371 14.89 9.88 -0.41
C ILE A 371 13.83 9.86 -1.51
N THR A 372 14.05 9.02 -2.52
CA THR A 372 13.16 8.88 -3.69
C THR A 372 12.48 7.53 -3.63
N MET A 373 11.15 7.54 -3.67
CA MET A 373 10.30 6.36 -3.76
C MET A 373 9.70 6.31 -5.15
N HIS A 374 9.88 5.20 -5.85
CA HIS A 374 9.26 4.90 -7.14
C HIS A 374 8.12 3.92 -6.91
N ILE A 375 6.92 4.24 -7.36
CA ILE A 375 5.72 3.47 -7.10
C ILE A 375 4.98 3.29 -8.41
N PRO A 376 4.83 2.04 -8.91
CA PRO A 376 4.14 1.79 -10.16
C PRO A 376 2.65 2.14 -10.02
N LEU A 377 2.11 2.87 -11.02
CA LEU A 377 0.68 3.20 -11.10
C LEU A 377 -0.17 2.07 -11.65
N THR A 378 0.44 1.09 -12.30
CA THR A 378 -0.26 -0.06 -12.86
C THR A 378 -0.59 -1.10 -11.79
N LEU A 379 -1.60 -1.94 -12.03
CA LEU A 379 -1.71 -3.23 -11.33
C LEU A 379 -0.31 -3.84 -11.34
N ALA A 380 0.12 -4.38 -10.19
CA ALA A 380 1.42 -5.06 -10.09
C ALA A 380 1.40 -6.29 -11.03
N ILE A 381 1.50 -6.02 -12.33
CA ILE A 381 1.69 -7.02 -13.37
C ILE A 381 3.19 -7.21 -13.50
N MET A 382 3.64 -8.43 -13.28
CA MET A 382 5.04 -8.78 -13.45
C MET A 382 5.18 -9.79 -14.60
N ASP A 383 6.24 -9.64 -15.35
CA ASP A 383 6.68 -10.69 -16.27
C ASP A 383 7.39 -11.76 -15.44
N GLY A 384 6.93 -12.98 -15.56
CA GLY A 384 7.46 -14.08 -14.79
C GLY A 384 7.55 -15.38 -15.59
N MET A 385 8.55 -16.17 -15.24
CA MET A 385 8.75 -17.48 -15.83
C MET A 385 8.07 -18.54 -14.97
N LYS A 386 7.13 -19.26 -15.55
CA LYS A 386 6.41 -20.36 -14.88
C LYS A 386 7.28 -21.62 -14.84
N ILE A 387 7.42 -22.18 -13.65
CA ILE A 387 8.06 -23.46 -13.41
C ILE A 387 7.12 -24.37 -12.61
N THR A 388 7.31 -25.67 -12.73
CA THR A 388 6.58 -26.66 -11.92
C THR A 388 7.49 -27.30 -10.89
N VAL A 389 6.92 -27.61 -9.74
CA VAL A 389 7.51 -28.45 -8.71
C VAL A 389 6.42 -29.39 -8.21
N GLY A 390 6.49 -30.67 -8.53
CA GLY A 390 5.40 -31.62 -8.32
C GLY A 390 4.14 -31.21 -9.07
N LYS A 391 3.08 -30.94 -8.32
CA LYS A 391 1.80 -30.46 -8.87
C LYS A 391 1.62 -28.94 -8.74
N SER A 392 2.55 -28.26 -8.10
CA SER A 392 2.47 -26.83 -7.81
C SER A 392 3.14 -26.01 -8.91
N ILE A 393 2.57 -24.85 -9.21
CA ILE A 393 3.11 -23.90 -10.18
C ILE A 393 3.70 -22.73 -9.41
N TYR A 394 4.94 -22.38 -9.78
CA TYR A 394 5.64 -21.23 -9.23
C TYR A 394 6.00 -20.26 -10.36
N ILE A 395 6.05 -18.98 -10.04
CA ILE A 395 6.46 -17.92 -10.95
C ILE A 395 7.75 -17.30 -10.40
N VAL A 396 8.79 -17.35 -11.20
CA VAL A 396 10.06 -16.67 -10.95
C VAL A 396 10.01 -15.34 -11.69
N PRO A 397 10.19 -14.18 -11.00
CA PRO A 397 10.26 -12.89 -11.67
C PRO A 397 11.36 -12.88 -12.74
N THR A 398 11.03 -12.42 -13.95
CA THR A 398 12.00 -12.42 -15.07
C THR A 398 13.21 -11.55 -14.78
N LEU A 399 13.04 -10.46 -14.02
CA LEU A 399 14.11 -9.53 -13.66
C LEU A 399 15.26 -10.14 -12.86
N VAL A 400 14.97 -11.20 -12.07
CA VAL A 400 15.99 -11.88 -11.26
C VAL A 400 16.63 -13.08 -11.96
N ILE A 401 16.13 -13.47 -13.15
CA ILE A 401 16.65 -14.61 -13.90
C ILE A 401 17.84 -14.17 -14.74
N ARG A 402 18.97 -14.85 -14.54
CA ARG A 402 20.15 -14.68 -15.40
C ARG A 402 20.14 -15.62 -16.59
N GLU A 403 19.97 -16.92 -16.34
CA GLU A 403 19.98 -17.95 -17.38
C GLU A 403 19.27 -19.23 -16.92
N PHE A 404 18.85 -20.05 -17.91
CA PHE A 404 18.35 -21.39 -17.68
C PHE A 404 19.44 -22.39 -18.05
N LEU A 405 19.58 -23.44 -17.23
CA LEU A 405 20.66 -24.39 -17.34
C LEU A 405 20.13 -25.82 -17.40
N GLU A 406 20.71 -26.62 -18.29
CA GLU A 406 20.53 -28.08 -18.25
C GLU A 406 21.55 -28.67 -17.26
N PRO A 407 21.12 -29.26 -16.14
CA PRO A 407 22.04 -29.75 -15.10
C PRO A 407 23.10 -30.74 -15.64
N ARG A 408 22.75 -31.52 -16.65
CA ARG A 408 23.64 -32.53 -17.29
C ARG A 408 24.93 -31.95 -17.86
N LEU A 409 24.96 -30.67 -18.17
CA LEU A 409 26.10 -30.02 -18.81
C LEU A 409 27.09 -29.44 -17.81
N TYR A 410 26.80 -29.52 -16.50
CA TYR A 410 27.58 -28.88 -15.47
C TYR A 410 28.00 -29.86 -14.38
N GLU A 411 29.08 -29.54 -13.73
CA GLU A 411 29.57 -30.31 -12.58
C GLU A 411 28.83 -29.92 -11.31
N ILE A 412 28.22 -30.91 -10.66
CA ILE A 412 27.56 -30.74 -9.37
C ILE A 412 28.48 -31.24 -8.27
N ILE A 413 28.77 -30.41 -7.31
CA ILE A 413 29.63 -30.65 -6.19
C ILE A 413 28.78 -30.76 -4.92
N VAL A 414 28.94 -31.84 -4.18
CA VAL A 414 28.29 -32.01 -2.87
C VAL A 414 29.32 -31.80 -1.80
N GLU A 415 29.14 -30.80 -0.97
CA GLU A 415 30.02 -30.52 0.17
C GLU A 415 29.86 -31.57 1.29
N PRO A 416 30.83 -31.71 2.16
CA PRO A 416 30.78 -32.67 3.28
C PRO A 416 29.60 -32.41 4.26
N ASN A 417 29.09 -31.17 4.32
CA ASN A 417 27.95 -30.77 5.11
C ASN A 417 26.58 -31.10 4.42
N GLY A 418 26.63 -31.63 3.18
CA GLY A 418 25.45 -31.97 2.39
C GLY A 418 24.91 -30.85 1.50
N ASN A 419 25.53 -29.67 1.47
CA ASN A 419 25.16 -28.61 0.55
C ASN A 419 25.51 -28.99 -0.90
N GLU A 420 24.61 -28.70 -1.82
CA GLU A 420 24.79 -28.96 -3.24
C GLU A 420 25.17 -27.65 -3.94
N MET A 421 26.22 -27.71 -4.75
CA MET A 421 26.75 -26.57 -5.50
C MET A 421 26.84 -26.94 -6.98
N ILE A 422 26.70 -25.97 -7.87
CA ILE A 422 26.93 -26.12 -9.30
C ILE A 422 28.05 -25.18 -9.75
N MET A 423 28.97 -25.70 -10.56
CA MET A 423 30.03 -24.88 -11.14
C MET A 423 29.64 -24.36 -12.52
N ILE A 424 29.49 -23.05 -12.64
CA ILE A 424 29.13 -22.38 -13.89
C ILE A 424 30.24 -21.40 -14.25
N ARG A 425 30.93 -21.62 -15.39
CA ARG A 425 32.00 -20.73 -15.87
C ARG A 425 33.07 -20.40 -14.83
N GLY A 426 33.40 -21.36 -13.95
CA GLY A 426 34.42 -21.18 -12.92
C GLY A 426 33.94 -20.55 -11.61
N VAL A 427 32.65 -20.26 -11.48
CA VAL A 427 32.02 -19.76 -10.26
C VAL A 427 31.08 -20.84 -9.69
N CYS A 428 31.18 -21.07 -8.38
CA CYS A 428 30.29 -22.01 -7.68
C CYS A 428 29.05 -21.28 -7.16
N TYR A 429 27.87 -21.82 -7.48
CA TYR A 429 26.58 -21.33 -6.99
C TYR A 429 25.89 -22.40 -6.16
N PRO A 430 25.26 -22.04 -5.02
CA PRO A 430 24.45 -22.98 -4.26
C PRO A 430 23.22 -23.43 -5.05
N ILE A 431 22.84 -24.69 -4.89
CA ILE A 431 21.60 -25.24 -5.49
C ILE A 431 20.52 -25.24 -4.43
N ILE A 432 19.39 -24.60 -4.75
CA ILE A 432 18.19 -24.59 -3.92
C ILE A 432 17.16 -25.51 -4.57
N ARG A 433 16.89 -26.64 -3.94
CA ARG A 433 15.84 -27.58 -4.38
C ARG A 433 14.48 -27.10 -3.89
N LEU A 434 13.67 -26.54 -4.80
CA LEU A 434 12.38 -25.95 -4.43
C LEU A 434 11.43 -26.98 -3.80
N HIS A 435 11.46 -28.24 -4.23
CA HIS A 435 10.64 -29.30 -3.62
C HIS A 435 10.96 -29.54 -2.14
N ARG A 436 12.23 -29.37 -1.72
CA ARG A 436 12.63 -29.49 -0.31
C ARG A 436 12.25 -28.25 0.49
N VAL A 437 12.46 -27.07 -0.08
CA VAL A 437 12.16 -25.79 0.59
C VAL A 437 10.67 -25.67 0.89
N PHE A 438 9.83 -26.06 -0.06
CA PHE A 438 8.37 -25.93 0.07
C PHE A 438 7.67 -27.23 0.47
N ASP A 439 8.42 -28.27 0.82
CA ASP A 439 7.92 -29.60 1.22
C ASP A 439 6.89 -30.17 0.22
N VAL A 440 7.20 -30.05 -1.08
CA VAL A 440 6.31 -30.49 -2.15
C VAL A 440 6.53 -31.98 -2.43
N ALA A 441 5.48 -32.76 -2.20
CA ALA A 441 5.49 -34.18 -2.51
C ALA A 441 5.62 -34.44 -4.02
N ASN A 442 6.39 -35.46 -4.41
CA ASN A 442 6.61 -35.91 -5.80
C ASN A 442 7.33 -34.89 -6.71
N GLY A 443 8.12 -33.96 -6.15
CA GLY A 443 9.07 -33.17 -6.94
C GLY A 443 10.19 -34.06 -7.48
N VAL A 444 10.77 -33.64 -8.62
CA VAL A 444 11.90 -34.33 -9.25
C VAL A 444 13.13 -34.23 -8.34
N GLU A 445 13.75 -35.39 -8.05
CA GLU A 445 14.96 -35.45 -7.24
C GLU A 445 16.24 -35.56 -8.10
N ASP A 446 16.13 -36.24 -9.23
CA ASP A 446 17.26 -36.42 -10.15
C ASP A 446 17.50 -35.15 -10.95
N PHE A 447 18.69 -34.60 -10.83
CA PHE A 447 19.11 -33.41 -11.58
C PHE A 447 18.96 -33.57 -13.10
N ASN A 448 19.15 -34.78 -13.61
CA ASN A 448 19.05 -35.03 -15.05
C ASN A 448 17.63 -34.95 -15.61
N SER A 449 16.64 -34.97 -14.74
CA SER A 449 15.21 -34.97 -15.08
C SER A 449 14.53 -33.63 -14.84
N GLY A 450 15.25 -32.64 -14.32
CA GLY A 450 14.75 -31.30 -14.02
C GLY A 450 15.49 -30.19 -14.76
N ILE A 451 15.18 -28.97 -14.38
CA ILE A 451 15.81 -27.74 -14.90
C ILE A 451 16.46 -26.96 -13.77
N MET A 452 17.47 -26.17 -14.10
CA MET A 452 18.04 -25.18 -13.21
C MET A 452 17.85 -23.76 -13.72
N VAL A 453 17.49 -22.85 -12.82
CA VAL A 453 17.34 -21.43 -13.10
C VAL A 453 18.37 -20.68 -12.26
N LEU A 454 19.37 -20.09 -12.92
CA LEU A 454 20.31 -19.20 -12.23
C LEU A 454 19.63 -17.88 -11.98
N VAL A 455 19.45 -17.55 -10.71
CA VAL A 455 18.85 -16.30 -10.25
C VAL A 455 19.87 -15.46 -9.50
N GLU A 456 19.69 -14.16 -9.58
CA GLU A 456 20.50 -13.18 -8.86
C GLU A 456 19.60 -12.11 -8.26
N SER A 457 19.91 -11.73 -7.03
CA SER A 457 19.23 -10.69 -6.30
C SER A 457 20.24 -9.92 -5.43
N ASP A 458 19.77 -8.94 -4.68
CA ASP A 458 20.60 -8.16 -3.77
C ASP A 458 21.23 -9.03 -2.67
N SER A 459 20.57 -10.12 -2.27
CA SER A 459 21.04 -11.07 -1.27
C SER A 459 22.10 -12.08 -1.82
N GLY A 460 22.30 -12.12 -3.13
CA GLY A 460 23.25 -13.01 -3.78
C GLY A 460 22.72 -13.73 -5.01
N ALA A 461 23.43 -14.79 -5.43
CA ALA A 461 23.05 -15.59 -6.58
C ALA A 461 22.99 -17.08 -6.22
N ALA A 462 22.00 -17.80 -6.76
CA ALA A 462 21.83 -19.25 -6.58
C ALA A 462 21.17 -19.91 -7.79
N CYS A 463 21.25 -21.23 -7.88
CA CYS A 463 20.53 -22.04 -8.85
C CYS A 463 19.29 -22.65 -8.21
N LEU A 464 18.11 -22.27 -8.68
CA LEU A 464 16.86 -22.91 -8.30
C LEU A 464 16.67 -24.19 -9.12
N PHE A 465 16.43 -25.29 -8.45
CA PHE A 465 16.12 -26.57 -9.09
C PHE A 465 14.63 -26.84 -9.08
N ALA A 466 14.05 -27.05 -10.26
CA ALA A 466 12.63 -27.28 -10.49
C ALA A 466 12.42 -28.43 -11.48
N ASP A 467 11.17 -28.91 -11.60
CA ASP A 467 10.84 -30.06 -12.43
C ASP A 467 10.82 -29.69 -13.92
N THR A 468 10.01 -28.68 -14.31
CA THR A 468 9.88 -28.25 -15.71
C THR A 468 9.69 -26.75 -15.84
N LEU A 469 10.04 -26.22 -17.01
CA LEU A 469 9.77 -24.87 -17.45
C LEU A 469 8.53 -24.85 -18.31
N LEU A 470 7.52 -24.04 -17.94
CA LEU A 470 6.27 -23.91 -18.71
C LEU A 470 6.25 -22.71 -19.66
N GLY A 471 7.19 -21.77 -19.51
CA GLY A 471 7.31 -20.56 -20.32
C GLY A 471 6.98 -19.27 -19.60
N GLU A 472 7.11 -18.16 -20.32
CA GLU A 472 6.90 -16.82 -19.81
C GLU A 472 5.41 -16.45 -19.76
N GLN A 473 5.00 -15.75 -18.72
CA GLN A 473 3.65 -15.22 -18.57
C GLN A 473 3.65 -13.93 -17.76
N GLN A 474 2.78 -13.01 -18.18
CA GLN A 474 2.39 -11.89 -17.33
C GLN A 474 1.50 -12.38 -16.19
N ALA A 475 1.84 -12.02 -14.98
CA ALA A 475 1.13 -12.42 -13.78
C ALA A 475 0.71 -11.20 -12.97
N VAL A 476 -0.58 -11.14 -12.63
CA VAL A 476 -1.08 -10.14 -11.68
C VAL A 476 -0.68 -10.58 -10.28
N VAL A 477 0.17 -9.81 -9.62
CA VAL A 477 0.62 -10.09 -8.26
C VAL A 477 -0.52 -9.76 -7.29
N LYS A 478 -0.98 -10.78 -6.58
CA LYS A 478 -1.96 -10.65 -5.49
C LYS A 478 -1.27 -10.99 -4.16
N PRO A 479 -1.46 -10.21 -3.11
CA PRO A 479 -0.95 -10.58 -1.79
C PRO A 479 -1.59 -11.89 -1.33
N MET A 480 -0.86 -12.63 -0.49
CA MET A 480 -1.41 -13.85 0.11
C MET A 480 -2.65 -13.52 0.93
N PRO A 481 -3.73 -14.32 0.80
CA PRO A 481 -4.95 -14.09 1.55
C PRO A 481 -4.70 -14.00 3.07
N PRO A 482 -5.32 -13.04 3.79
CA PRO A 482 -5.04 -12.82 5.22
C PRO A 482 -5.24 -14.06 6.09
N TYR A 483 -6.20 -14.92 5.75
CA TYR A 483 -6.44 -16.17 6.49
C TYR A 483 -5.28 -17.17 6.34
N VAL A 484 -4.60 -17.21 5.20
CA VAL A 484 -3.41 -18.06 4.98
C VAL A 484 -2.26 -17.53 5.84
N VAL A 485 -2.02 -16.22 5.82
CA VAL A 485 -0.97 -15.58 6.60
C VAL A 485 -1.22 -15.73 8.10
N LYS A 486 -2.48 -15.64 8.56
CA LYS A 486 -2.85 -15.87 9.97
C LYS A 486 -2.64 -17.32 10.41
N SER A 487 -2.90 -18.30 9.53
CA SER A 487 -2.82 -19.73 9.87
C SER A 487 -1.42 -20.30 9.80
N PHE A 488 -0.62 -19.88 8.81
CA PHE A 488 0.68 -20.47 8.50
C PHE A 488 1.86 -19.49 8.70
N GLY A 489 1.57 -18.22 9.03
CA GLY A 489 2.59 -17.17 9.05
C GLY A 489 3.03 -16.75 7.63
N LYS A 490 4.08 -15.93 7.56
CA LYS A 490 4.72 -15.58 6.29
C LYS A 490 5.51 -16.80 5.79
N ILE A 491 5.17 -17.30 4.61
CA ILE A 491 5.88 -18.44 4.01
C ILE A 491 7.20 -17.92 3.44
N LYS A 492 8.31 -18.43 3.94
CA LYS A 492 9.67 -18.06 3.44
C LYS A 492 9.77 -18.31 1.94
N GLY A 493 10.29 -17.34 1.20
CA GLY A 493 10.49 -17.45 -0.26
C GLY A 493 9.24 -17.26 -1.12
N ILE A 494 8.09 -16.81 -0.55
CA ILE A 494 6.87 -16.49 -1.30
C ILE A 494 6.48 -15.03 -1.07
N ASN A 495 6.37 -14.26 -2.16
CA ASN A 495 5.95 -12.86 -2.15
C ASN A 495 4.43 -12.69 -2.30
N GLY A 496 3.77 -13.61 -2.99
CA GLY A 496 2.35 -13.51 -3.27
C GLY A 496 1.86 -14.66 -4.13
N CYS A 497 0.71 -14.48 -4.74
CA CYS A 497 0.14 -15.46 -5.66
C CYS A 497 -0.45 -14.77 -6.90
N SER A 498 -0.64 -15.55 -7.96
CA SER A 498 -1.38 -15.14 -9.16
C SER A 498 -2.43 -16.19 -9.49
N ILE A 499 -3.57 -15.76 -9.98
CA ILE A 499 -4.62 -16.66 -10.48
C ILE A 499 -4.35 -16.90 -11.95
N MET A 500 -4.21 -18.16 -12.31
CA MET A 500 -3.98 -18.59 -13.68
C MET A 500 -5.31 -18.66 -14.46
N GLY A 501 -5.26 -18.52 -15.78
CA GLY A 501 -6.46 -18.56 -16.62
C GLY A 501 -7.27 -19.86 -16.57
N ASN A 502 -6.67 -20.95 -16.10
CA ASN A 502 -7.38 -22.22 -15.82
C ASN A 502 -8.01 -22.26 -14.42
N GLY A 503 -8.00 -21.13 -13.67
CA GLY A 503 -8.47 -21.04 -12.30
C GLY A 503 -7.50 -21.59 -11.24
N GLY A 504 -6.35 -22.13 -11.66
CA GLY A 504 -5.30 -22.56 -10.74
C GLY A 504 -4.57 -21.38 -10.09
N ILE A 505 -3.90 -21.65 -8.97
CA ILE A 505 -3.08 -20.66 -8.27
C ILE A 505 -1.62 -20.95 -8.53
N ALA A 506 -0.85 -19.93 -8.93
CA ALA A 506 0.59 -19.97 -8.99
C ALA A 506 1.18 -19.09 -7.87
N LEU A 507 2.22 -19.59 -7.20
CA LEU A 507 2.91 -18.87 -6.13
C LEU A 507 4.07 -18.07 -6.72
N ILE A 508 4.22 -16.82 -6.32
CA ILE A 508 5.28 -15.93 -6.81
C ILE A 508 6.47 -16.02 -5.86
N LEU A 509 7.64 -16.35 -6.38
CA LEU A 509 8.85 -16.50 -5.58
C LEU A 509 9.44 -15.14 -5.18
N ASP A 510 9.86 -15.05 -3.92
CA ASP A 510 10.69 -13.98 -3.37
C ASP A 510 12.13 -14.50 -3.27
N ILE A 511 12.96 -14.13 -4.25
CA ILE A 511 14.33 -14.64 -4.33
C ILE A 511 15.21 -14.08 -3.23
N ASN A 512 15.04 -12.82 -2.83
CA ASN A 512 15.76 -12.23 -1.72
C ASN A 512 15.56 -13.04 -0.43
N ASN A 513 14.30 -13.27 -0.09
CA ASN A 513 13.92 -14.01 1.12
C ASN A 513 14.25 -15.52 1.04
N LEU A 514 14.40 -16.05 -0.18
CA LEU A 514 14.77 -17.45 -0.39
C LEU A 514 16.28 -17.69 -0.17
N LEU A 515 17.11 -16.66 -0.45
CA LEU A 515 18.55 -16.69 -0.32
C LEU A 515 19.05 -16.35 1.11
N GLU A 516 18.25 -15.64 1.91
CA GLU A 516 18.47 -15.43 3.35
C GLU A 516 18.27 -16.75 4.15
#